data_8d943f0132aa10aa28371f441c9c191f
#
_entry.id   8d943f0132aa10aa28371f441c9c191f
#
_cell.length_a   1.000
_cell.length_b   1.000
_cell.length_c   1.000
_cell.angle_alpha   90.00
_cell.angle_beta   90.00
_cell.angle_gamma   90.00
#
_symmetry.space_group_name_H-M   'P 1'
#
loop_
_entity.id
_entity.type
_entity.pdbx_description
1 polymer ?
#
loop_
_entity_poly.entity_id
_entity_poly.type
_entity_poly.pdbx_seq_one_letter_code
_entity_poly.pdbx_strand_id
1 'polypeptide(L)'
;SWNPEFAGSWPSNISNMYATQFENDAVAKDAKGNMPTLSTGQTTGQAIFEARVSAVLAEGFGAAKISKTDVFANINNYYIVNYWAQTDYDHYGHVPGAMQYTPKQSIAYNVDLTTLPTDKTIVVYCWTGQTSANMAAYLRILGYDAKSLLFGANGMIYDDLESHKWSDSEIKEYDYVTGK
;
A
#
# COMPACT_ATOMS: atom_id res chain seq x y z
N SER A 1 13.99 -11.83 2.93
CA SER A 1 15.43 -11.62 2.85
C SER A 1 15.77 -10.81 1.62
N TRP A 2 16.68 -9.89 1.75
CA TRP A 2 17.06 -8.99 0.68
C TRP A 2 18.46 -9.34 0.18
N ASN A 3 18.67 -9.31 -1.12
CA ASN A 3 19.99 -9.26 -1.70
C ASN A 3 20.50 -7.81 -1.65
N PRO A 4 21.78 -7.52 -1.38
CA PRO A 4 22.33 -6.16 -1.32
C PRO A 4 22.02 -5.31 -2.55
N GLU A 5 21.99 -5.91 -3.74
CA GLU A 5 21.64 -5.24 -5.00
C GLU A 5 20.22 -4.64 -4.96
N PHE A 6 19.26 -5.31 -4.31
CA PHE A 6 17.88 -4.85 -4.20
C PHE A 6 17.62 -4.05 -2.92
N ALA A 7 18.43 -4.22 -1.89
CA ALA A 7 18.30 -3.53 -0.61
C ALA A 7 19.00 -2.15 -0.56
N GLY A 8 19.84 -1.84 -1.53
CA GLY A 8 20.73 -0.68 -1.50
C GLY A 8 20.05 0.69 -1.37
N SER A 9 18.75 0.79 -1.65
CA SER A 9 18.00 2.03 -1.47
C SER A 9 17.44 2.22 -0.06
N TRP A 10 17.42 1.19 0.81
CA TRP A 10 16.82 1.28 2.13
C TRP A 10 17.51 2.29 3.05
N PRO A 11 18.85 2.28 3.24
CA PRO A 11 19.52 3.21 4.15
C PRO A 11 19.25 4.69 3.85
N SER A 12 19.05 5.03 2.58
CA SER A 12 18.77 6.41 2.16
C SER A 12 17.28 6.78 2.23
N ASN A 13 16.39 5.83 2.51
CA ASN A 13 14.95 6.04 2.51
C ASN A 13 14.28 5.86 3.87
N ILE A 14 14.94 5.30 4.88
CA ILE A 14 14.49 5.39 6.28
C ILE A 14 14.51 6.86 6.71
N SER A 15 13.48 7.29 7.42
CA SER A 15 13.33 8.72 7.71
C SER A 15 12.32 8.96 8.83
N ASN A 16 12.49 10.08 9.54
CA ASN A 16 11.54 10.65 10.51
C ASN A 16 10.91 11.96 10.03
N MET A 17 11.02 12.24 8.72
CA MET A 17 10.61 13.52 8.14
C MET A 17 9.16 13.90 8.44
N TYR A 18 8.29 12.91 8.65
CA TYR A 18 6.87 13.11 8.85
C TYR A 18 6.37 12.71 10.25
N ALA A 19 7.26 12.39 11.20
CA ALA A 19 6.90 11.95 12.55
C ALA A 19 5.98 12.95 13.27
N THR A 20 6.24 14.24 13.13
CA THR A 20 5.43 15.31 13.74
C THR A 20 4.12 15.63 13.01
N GLN A 21 3.87 14.99 11.89
CA GLN A 21 2.66 15.18 11.08
C GLN A 21 1.67 14.02 11.19
N PHE A 22 2.03 12.95 11.88
CA PHE A 22 1.11 11.86 12.16
C PHE A 22 0.01 12.34 13.10
N GLU A 23 -1.21 11.86 12.87
CA GLU A 23 -2.42 12.20 13.63
C GLU A 23 -2.90 10.98 14.42
N ASN A 24 -3.65 11.25 15.52
CA ASN A 24 -4.22 10.20 16.37
C ASN A 24 -5.76 10.18 16.33
N ASP A 25 -6.38 11.11 15.62
CA ASP A 25 -7.84 11.18 15.52
C ASP A 25 -8.34 10.08 14.56
N ALA A 26 -9.23 9.23 15.04
CA ALA A 26 -9.79 8.15 14.22
C ALA A 26 -10.55 8.69 12.99
N VAL A 27 -10.17 8.22 11.80
CA VAL A 27 -10.83 8.57 10.55
C VAL A 27 -11.80 7.46 10.13
N ALA A 28 -13.06 7.81 9.96
CA ALA A 28 -14.09 6.86 9.53
C ALA A 28 -13.91 6.51 8.04
N LYS A 29 -14.11 5.23 7.72
CA LYS A 29 -14.21 4.77 6.33
C LYS A 29 -15.44 5.38 5.66
N ASP A 30 -15.39 5.53 4.36
CA ASP A 30 -16.56 5.94 3.59
C ASP A 30 -17.69 4.91 3.67
N ALA A 31 -18.89 5.34 3.33
CA ALA A 31 -20.03 4.42 3.19
C ALA A 31 -19.73 3.41 2.05
N LYS A 32 -20.27 2.20 2.18
CA LYS A 32 -20.12 1.17 1.14
C LYS A 32 -20.74 1.65 -0.18
N GLY A 33 -19.94 1.57 -1.23
CA GLY A 33 -20.30 1.93 -2.60
C GLY A 33 -20.23 0.74 -3.55
N ASN A 34 -20.05 1.03 -4.82
CA ASN A 34 -19.95 0.02 -5.86
C ASN A 34 -18.49 -0.42 -6.09
N MET A 35 -18.33 -1.60 -6.67
CA MET A 35 -17.05 -2.04 -7.22
C MET A 35 -16.72 -1.28 -8.51
N PRO A 36 -15.43 -1.16 -8.87
CA PRO A 36 -15.04 -0.62 -10.17
C PRO A 36 -15.68 -1.40 -11.32
N THR A 37 -16.07 -0.68 -12.35
CA THR A 37 -16.53 -1.30 -13.60
C THR A 37 -15.34 -1.79 -14.42
N LEU A 38 -15.34 -3.09 -14.77
CA LEU A 38 -14.28 -3.70 -15.56
C LEU A 38 -14.69 -3.82 -17.03
N SER A 39 -13.96 -3.17 -17.92
CA SER A 39 -14.20 -3.19 -19.37
C SER A 39 -13.20 -4.11 -20.09
N THR A 40 -13.22 -5.42 -19.77
CA THR A 40 -12.29 -6.39 -20.35
C THR A 40 -12.75 -7.02 -21.66
N GLY A 41 -14.02 -6.88 -21.99
CA GLY A 41 -14.64 -7.57 -23.13
C GLY A 41 -14.83 -9.08 -22.90
N GLN A 42 -14.50 -9.60 -21.71
CA GLN A 42 -14.62 -11.02 -21.35
C GLN A 42 -15.92 -11.30 -20.61
N THR A 43 -16.40 -12.54 -20.71
CA THR A 43 -17.70 -12.95 -20.14
C THR A 43 -17.62 -13.98 -19.01
N THR A 44 -16.44 -14.59 -18.79
CA THR A 44 -16.23 -15.53 -17.69
C THR A 44 -15.32 -14.93 -16.64
N GLY A 45 -15.52 -15.28 -15.37
CA GLY A 45 -14.71 -14.74 -14.25
C GLY A 45 -13.21 -15.00 -14.44
N GLN A 46 -12.83 -16.19 -14.91
CA GLN A 46 -11.43 -16.52 -15.18
C GLN A 46 -10.85 -15.65 -16.30
N ALA A 47 -11.53 -15.52 -17.44
CA ALA A 47 -11.05 -14.70 -18.55
C ALA A 47 -10.97 -13.20 -18.18
N ILE A 48 -11.91 -12.71 -17.38
CA ILE A 48 -11.85 -11.35 -16.80
C ILE A 48 -10.61 -11.19 -15.92
N PHE A 49 -10.36 -12.13 -15.02
CA PHE A 49 -9.20 -12.11 -14.14
C PHE A 49 -7.88 -12.13 -14.93
N GLU A 50 -7.73 -13.03 -15.90
CA GLU A 50 -6.54 -13.13 -16.75
C GLU A 50 -6.29 -11.84 -17.56
N ALA A 51 -7.34 -11.26 -18.11
CA ALA A 51 -7.26 -9.98 -18.81
C ALA A 51 -6.82 -8.84 -17.87
N ARG A 52 -7.35 -8.80 -16.64
CA ARG A 52 -6.94 -7.80 -15.63
C ARG A 52 -5.49 -7.98 -15.17
N VAL A 53 -5.06 -9.20 -14.92
CA VAL A 53 -3.66 -9.50 -14.58
C VAL A 53 -2.73 -9.04 -15.71
N SER A 54 -3.05 -9.38 -16.96
CA SER A 54 -2.27 -8.97 -18.12
C SER A 54 -2.18 -7.44 -18.25
N ALA A 55 -3.28 -6.73 -18.03
CA ALA A 55 -3.32 -5.27 -18.06
C ALA A 55 -2.43 -4.66 -16.97
N VAL A 56 -2.53 -5.15 -15.72
CA VAL A 56 -1.72 -4.66 -14.60
C VAL A 56 -0.22 -4.94 -14.81
N LEU A 57 0.13 -6.10 -15.37
CA LEU A 57 1.53 -6.40 -15.73
C LEU A 57 2.04 -5.47 -16.82
N ALA A 58 1.23 -5.13 -17.81
CA ALA A 58 1.59 -4.19 -18.87
C ALA A 58 1.78 -2.75 -18.37
N GLU A 59 1.04 -2.32 -17.33
CA GLU A 59 1.24 -1.02 -16.68
C GLU A 59 2.59 -0.92 -15.95
N GLY A 60 3.10 -2.04 -15.49
CA GLY A 60 4.35 -2.15 -14.75
C GLY A 60 4.31 -1.56 -13.33
N PHE A 61 5.38 -1.77 -12.59
CA PHE A 61 5.47 -1.36 -11.18
C PHE A 61 5.44 0.16 -10.96
N GLY A 62 5.82 0.94 -11.97
CA GLY A 62 5.81 2.40 -11.90
C GLY A 62 4.44 2.97 -11.58
N ALA A 63 3.39 2.40 -12.15
CA ALA A 63 2.01 2.83 -11.95
C ALA A 63 1.47 2.53 -10.54
N ALA A 64 2.00 1.49 -9.89
CA ALA A 64 1.52 0.96 -8.61
C ALA A 64 2.30 1.49 -7.38
N LYS A 65 3.16 2.49 -7.52
CA LYS A 65 3.96 3.05 -6.44
C LYS A 65 3.81 4.56 -6.33
N ILE A 66 4.03 5.08 -5.13
CA ILE A 66 4.06 6.53 -4.87
C ILE A 66 5.08 6.84 -3.76
N SER A 67 5.73 7.99 -3.84
CA SER A 67 6.66 8.45 -2.81
C SER A 67 5.93 9.10 -1.64
N LYS A 68 6.55 9.06 -0.44
CA LYS A 68 6.06 9.80 0.72
C LYS A 68 5.95 11.30 0.45
N THR A 69 6.91 11.86 -0.28
CA THR A 69 6.92 13.29 -0.61
C THR A 69 5.72 13.69 -1.46
N ASP A 70 5.38 12.88 -2.48
CA ASP A 70 4.21 13.16 -3.32
C ASP A 70 2.90 13.05 -2.53
N VAL A 71 2.81 12.06 -1.61
CA VAL A 71 1.62 11.89 -0.77
C VAL A 71 1.43 13.10 0.14
N PHE A 72 2.44 13.49 0.90
CA PHE A 72 2.32 14.60 1.85
C PHE A 72 2.17 15.97 1.16
N ALA A 73 2.73 16.17 -0.02
CA ALA A 73 2.52 17.39 -0.80
C ALA A 73 1.09 17.53 -1.33
N ASN A 74 0.37 16.42 -1.50
CA ASN A 74 -0.95 16.39 -2.15
C ASN A 74 -1.97 15.53 -1.40
N ILE A 75 -1.92 15.52 -0.09
CA ILE A 75 -2.61 14.55 0.78
C ILE A 75 -4.11 14.45 0.50
N ASN A 76 -4.77 15.58 0.23
CA ASN A 76 -6.19 15.65 -0.05
C ASN A 76 -6.61 15.00 -1.39
N ASN A 77 -5.65 14.73 -2.28
CA ASN A 77 -5.91 14.10 -3.57
C ASN A 77 -6.05 12.58 -3.46
N TYR A 78 -5.74 12.00 -2.29
CA TYR A 78 -5.68 10.56 -2.11
C TYR A 78 -6.70 10.07 -1.07
N TYR A 79 -7.15 8.84 -1.26
CA TYR A 79 -7.80 8.05 -0.22
C TYR A 79 -6.72 7.19 0.43
N ILE A 80 -6.35 7.49 1.67
CA ILE A 80 -5.18 6.89 2.31
C ILE A 80 -5.62 5.74 3.20
N VAL A 81 -5.05 4.57 2.95
CA VAL A 81 -5.30 3.33 3.68
C VAL A 81 -4.09 3.02 4.56
N ASN A 82 -4.29 3.09 5.87
CA ASN A 82 -3.39 2.48 6.84
C ASN A 82 -3.70 0.98 6.91
N TYR A 83 -2.75 0.13 6.56
CA TYR A 83 -2.94 -1.32 6.52
C TYR A 83 -2.21 -1.99 7.69
N TRP A 84 -2.67 -1.67 8.91
CA TRP A 84 -2.18 -2.18 10.20
C TRP A 84 -3.31 -2.79 11.03
N ALA A 85 -2.94 -3.44 12.16
CA ALA A 85 -3.91 -3.73 13.21
C ALA A 85 -4.43 -2.42 13.81
N GLN A 86 -5.65 -2.43 14.33
CA GLN A 86 -6.24 -1.25 14.98
C GLN A 86 -5.36 -0.75 16.14
N THR A 87 -4.81 -1.67 16.94
CA THR A 87 -3.92 -1.35 18.06
C THR A 87 -2.68 -0.55 17.63
N ASP A 88 -2.13 -0.86 16.46
CA ASP A 88 -0.95 -0.16 15.95
C ASP A 88 -1.32 1.21 15.37
N TYR A 89 -2.48 1.30 14.72
CA TYR A 89 -3.03 2.56 14.24
C TYR A 89 -3.24 3.55 15.40
N ASP A 90 -3.80 3.08 16.50
CA ASP A 90 -4.07 3.88 17.70
C ASP A 90 -2.78 4.24 18.45
N HIS A 91 -1.77 3.35 18.42
CA HIS A 91 -0.52 3.53 19.16
C HIS A 91 0.46 4.49 18.47
N TYR A 92 0.69 4.30 17.17
CA TYR A 92 1.68 5.10 16.42
C TYR A 92 1.08 6.34 15.76
N GLY A 93 -0.24 6.48 15.77
CA GLY A 93 -0.91 7.44 14.91
C GLY A 93 -0.83 7.02 13.43
N HIS A 94 -1.19 7.93 12.56
CA HIS A 94 -1.30 7.64 11.14
C HIS A 94 -1.06 8.88 10.26
N VAL A 95 -0.80 8.66 8.99
CA VAL A 95 -0.74 9.71 7.96
C VAL A 95 -2.06 10.50 8.01
N PRO A 96 -2.05 11.84 7.95
CA PRO A 96 -3.26 12.64 8.05
C PRO A 96 -4.37 12.16 7.12
N GLY A 97 -5.56 11.97 7.69
CA GLY A 97 -6.72 11.48 6.97
C GLY A 97 -6.70 10.00 6.58
N ALA A 98 -5.73 9.22 7.05
CA ALA A 98 -5.67 7.79 6.74
C ALA A 98 -6.70 6.98 7.53
N MET A 99 -7.42 6.11 6.83
CA MET A 99 -8.39 5.18 7.41
C MET A 99 -7.76 3.82 7.68
N GLN A 100 -8.08 3.24 8.82
CA GLN A 100 -7.55 1.94 9.24
C GLN A 100 -8.26 0.78 8.51
N TYR A 101 -7.47 -0.14 7.96
CA TYR A 101 -7.94 -1.40 7.38
C TYR A 101 -7.10 -2.56 7.93
N THR A 102 -7.75 -3.46 8.65
CA THR A 102 -7.08 -4.61 9.28
C THR A 102 -6.55 -5.58 8.22
N PRO A 103 -5.24 -5.91 8.26
CA PRO A 103 -4.63 -6.83 7.33
C PRO A 103 -5.34 -8.18 7.26
N LYS A 104 -5.50 -8.71 6.05
CA LYS A 104 -6.15 -10.00 5.74
C LYS A 104 -7.64 -10.10 6.12
N GLN A 105 -8.25 -9.00 6.58
CA GLN A 105 -9.65 -8.98 7.01
C GLN A 105 -10.45 -7.91 6.27
N SER A 106 -10.11 -6.62 6.44
CA SER A 106 -10.95 -5.53 5.99
C SER A 106 -11.14 -5.50 4.47
N ILE A 107 -10.09 -5.73 3.69
CA ILE A 107 -10.16 -5.66 2.23
C ILE A 107 -10.68 -6.99 1.66
N ALA A 108 -11.89 -7.35 2.02
CA ALA A 108 -12.67 -8.44 1.47
C ALA A 108 -14.03 -7.90 1.02
N TYR A 109 -14.60 -8.49 -0.03
CA TYR A 109 -15.83 -8.01 -0.67
C TYR A 109 -17.01 -7.84 0.30
N ASN A 110 -17.17 -8.78 1.19
CA ASN A 110 -18.26 -8.79 2.18
C ASN A 110 -17.94 -8.01 3.47
N VAL A 111 -16.77 -7.41 3.57
CA VAL A 111 -16.34 -6.61 4.72
C VAL A 111 -16.26 -5.14 4.31
N ASP A 112 -15.10 -4.60 4.00
CA ASP A 112 -14.89 -3.17 3.76
C ASP A 112 -14.34 -2.84 2.36
N LEU A 113 -14.18 -3.83 1.46
CA LEU A 113 -13.62 -3.57 0.12
C LEU A 113 -14.40 -2.47 -0.62
N THR A 114 -15.73 -2.46 -0.48
CA THR A 114 -16.59 -1.48 -1.17
C THR A 114 -16.68 -0.12 -0.46
N THR A 115 -15.96 0.09 0.63
CA THR A 115 -15.77 1.43 1.21
C THR A 115 -14.64 2.19 0.49
N LEU A 116 -13.85 1.50 -0.34
CA LEU A 116 -12.82 2.13 -1.16
C LEU A 116 -13.46 2.88 -2.33
N PRO A 117 -13.06 4.13 -2.61
CA PRO A 117 -13.61 4.92 -3.71
C PRO A 117 -13.16 4.39 -5.06
N THR A 118 -14.01 4.57 -6.08
CA THR A 118 -13.72 4.19 -7.47
C THR A 118 -13.28 5.37 -8.34
N ASP A 119 -13.33 6.57 -7.79
CA ASP A 119 -13.08 7.85 -8.46
C ASP A 119 -11.88 8.61 -7.88
N LYS A 120 -11.17 8.02 -6.92
CA LYS A 120 -10.02 8.62 -6.25
C LYS A 120 -8.86 7.62 -6.18
N THR A 121 -7.62 8.10 -6.35
CA THR A 121 -6.43 7.26 -6.17
C THR A 121 -6.31 6.80 -4.71
N ILE A 122 -6.24 5.50 -4.51
CA ILE A 122 -6.04 4.86 -3.20
C ILE A 122 -4.54 4.71 -2.95
N VAL A 123 -4.06 5.22 -1.83
CA VAL A 123 -2.68 5.03 -1.38
C VAL A 123 -2.67 4.10 -0.17
N VAL A 124 -2.11 2.92 -0.32
CA VAL A 124 -1.97 1.97 0.78
C VAL A 124 -0.58 2.07 1.37
N TYR A 125 -0.45 2.14 2.69
CA TYR A 125 0.83 1.98 3.36
C TYR A 125 0.78 0.94 4.47
N CYS A 126 1.90 0.30 4.70
CA CYS A 126 2.14 -0.64 5.80
C CYS A 126 3.48 -0.29 6.46
N TRP A 127 4.12 -1.23 7.13
CA TRP A 127 5.39 -0.99 7.81
C TRP A 127 6.55 -0.69 6.87
N THR A 128 6.72 -1.51 5.83
CA THR A 128 7.88 -1.49 4.93
C THR A 128 7.53 -1.27 3.45
N GLY A 129 6.25 -1.21 3.11
CA GLY A 129 5.81 -1.15 1.71
C GLY A 129 5.54 -2.52 1.07
N GLN A 130 5.96 -3.64 1.67
CA GLN A 130 5.80 -4.99 1.09
C GLN A 130 4.34 -5.45 1.05
N THR A 131 3.65 -5.40 2.19
CA THR A 131 2.24 -5.80 2.27
C THR A 131 1.34 -4.84 1.51
N SER A 132 1.64 -3.54 1.53
CA SER A 132 0.91 -2.54 0.76
C SER A 132 1.12 -2.70 -0.75
N ALA A 133 2.29 -3.17 -1.20
CA ALA A 133 2.52 -3.51 -2.61
C ALA A 133 1.61 -4.66 -3.07
N ASN A 134 1.46 -5.71 -2.25
CA ASN A 134 0.50 -6.79 -2.50
C ASN A 134 -0.94 -6.25 -2.59
N MET A 135 -1.33 -5.36 -1.66
CA MET A 135 -2.66 -4.77 -1.68
C MET A 135 -2.87 -3.87 -2.90
N ALA A 136 -1.90 -3.06 -3.27
CA ALA A 136 -1.99 -2.24 -4.48
C ALA A 136 -2.18 -3.11 -5.73
N ALA A 137 -1.42 -4.20 -5.86
CA ALA A 137 -1.58 -5.14 -6.98
C ALA A 137 -2.97 -5.79 -7.00
N TYR A 138 -3.44 -6.27 -5.85
CA TYR A 138 -4.78 -6.85 -5.70
C TYR A 138 -5.89 -5.85 -6.09
N LEU A 139 -5.84 -4.64 -5.55
CA LEU A 139 -6.82 -3.60 -5.85
C LEU A 139 -6.79 -3.18 -7.33
N ARG A 140 -5.61 -3.09 -7.95
CA ARG A 140 -5.48 -2.79 -9.38
C ARG A 140 -6.08 -3.90 -10.25
N ILE A 141 -5.91 -5.18 -9.90
CA ILE A 141 -6.58 -6.28 -10.59
C ILE A 141 -8.10 -6.11 -10.50
N LEU A 142 -8.63 -5.68 -9.36
CA LEU A 142 -10.04 -5.40 -9.16
C LEU A 142 -10.54 -4.10 -9.85
N GLY A 143 -9.64 -3.33 -10.46
CA GLY A 143 -9.99 -2.13 -11.22
C GLY A 143 -9.86 -0.81 -10.47
N TYR A 144 -9.45 -0.80 -9.21
CA TYR A 144 -9.17 0.43 -8.48
C TYR A 144 -7.88 1.09 -8.95
N ASP A 145 -7.80 2.41 -8.91
CA ASP A 145 -6.53 3.12 -9.01
C ASP A 145 -5.84 3.09 -7.64
N ALA A 146 -4.94 2.13 -7.45
CA ALA A 146 -4.26 1.89 -6.19
C ALA A 146 -2.75 1.95 -6.31
N LYS A 147 -2.10 2.54 -5.31
CA LYS A 147 -0.64 2.69 -5.21
C LYS A 147 -0.16 2.26 -3.84
N SER A 148 1.02 1.65 -3.79
CA SER A 148 1.75 1.38 -2.55
C SER A 148 2.68 2.55 -2.22
N LEU A 149 2.64 3.03 -0.98
CA LEU A 149 3.59 4.02 -0.48
C LEU A 149 4.93 3.34 -0.23
N LEU A 150 5.95 3.82 -0.94
CA LEU A 150 7.31 3.28 -0.88
C LEU A 150 7.89 3.40 0.54
N PHE A 151 8.53 2.32 1.01
CA PHE A 151 9.17 2.19 2.33
C PHE A 151 8.21 2.28 3.53
N GLY A 152 6.92 2.49 3.30
CA GLY A 152 5.91 2.51 4.36
C GLY A 152 6.26 3.42 5.54
N ALA A 153 5.90 3.01 6.76
CA ALA A 153 6.19 3.75 7.99
C ALA A 153 7.69 3.94 8.25
N ASN A 154 8.52 2.97 7.85
CA ASN A 154 9.99 3.10 7.96
C ASN A 154 10.53 4.31 7.17
N GLY A 155 9.85 4.72 6.13
CA GLY A 155 10.19 5.91 5.38
C GLY A 155 9.69 7.23 6.00
N MET A 156 8.91 7.19 7.07
CA MET A 156 8.20 8.36 7.60
C MET A 156 8.46 8.65 9.07
N ILE A 157 8.44 7.59 9.92
CA ILE A 157 8.48 7.66 11.39
C ILE A 157 9.43 6.61 11.98
N TYR A 158 10.58 6.38 11.36
CA TYR A 158 11.47 5.25 11.65
C TYR A 158 11.85 5.13 13.13
N ASP A 159 12.22 6.24 13.78
CA ASP A 159 12.69 6.20 15.17
C ASP A 159 11.57 5.88 16.16
N ASP A 160 10.33 6.26 15.83
CA ASP A 160 9.16 6.01 16.68
C ASP A 160 8.70 4.54 16.65
N LEU A 161 9.12 3.77 15.64
CA LEU A 161 8.74 2.37 15.53
C LEU A 161 9.45 1.52 16.59
N GLU A 162 8.70 0.78 17.38
CA GLU A 162 9.24 -0.18 18.37
C GLU A 162 9.50 -1.57 17.75
N SER A 163 8.82 -1.86 16.65
CA SER A 163 8.93 -3.12 15.89
C SER A 163 8.83 -2.86 14.40
N HIS A 164 9.00 -3.92 13.58
CA HIS A 164 8.90 -3.84 12.12
C HIS A 164 9.87 -2.82 11.47
N LYS A 165 10.94 -2.46 12.18
CA LYS A 165 12.03 -1.65 11.64
C LYS A 165 12.82 -2.46 10.63
N TRP A 166 13.06 -1.88 9.47
CA TRP A 166 14.06 -2.40 8.56
C TRP A 166 15.46 -2.18 9.15
N SER A 167 16.35 -3.16 9.00
CA SER A 167 17.75 -3.07 9.36
C SER A 167 18.60 -3.86 8.38
N ASP A 168 19.90 -3.61 8.38
CA ASP A 168 20.86 -4.35 7.52
C ASP A 168 20.83 -5.86 7.78
N SER A 169 20.40 -6.28 8.96
CA SER A 169 20.23 -7.71 9.30
C SER A 169 19.17 -8.42 8.44
N GLU A 170 18.29 -7.68 7.74
CA GLU A 170 17.34 -8.22 6.78
C GLU A 170 18.01 -8.65 5.46
N ILE A 171 19.24 -8.21 5.22
CA ILE A 171 20.04 -8.62 4.05
C ILE A 171 20.66 -9.98 4.35
N LYS A 172 20.17 -11.03 3.70
CA LYS A 172 20.59 -12.42 3.95
C LYS A 172 21.47 -13.01 2.87
N GLU A 173 21.71 -12.24 1.80
CA GLU A 173 22.57 -12.65 0.67
C GLU A 173 22.17 -14.01 0.06
N TYR A 174 20.87 -14.36 0.11
CA TYR A 174 20.42 -15.59 -0.54
C TYR A 174 20.55 -15.51 -2.05
N ASP A 175 20.93 -16.63 -2.64
CA ASP A 175 20.95 -16.78 -4.09
C ASP A 175 19.54 -16.52 -4.68
N TYR A 176 19.51 -15.93 -5.84
CA TYR A 176 18.28 -15.69 -6.57
C TYR A 176 18.44 -16.07 -8.06
N VAL A 177 17.34 -16.41 -8.69
CA VAL A 177 17.29 -16.65 -10.12
C VAL A 177 16.72 -15.44 -10.83
N THR A 178 17.41 -15.00 -11.88
CA THR A 178 16.85 -14.00 -12.81
C THR A 178 15.99 -14.76 -13.81
N GLY A 179 14.67 -14.50 -13.80
CA GLY A 179 13.80 -15.02 -14.84
C GLY A 179 14.22 -14.46 -16.20
N LYS A 180 14.62 -15.32 -17.11
CA LYS A 180 14.74 -15.06 -18.53
C LYS A 180 13.85 -16.02 -19.26
#